data_3aaf0261da154530e7b6071e1994be2e
#
_entry.id   3aaf0261da154530e7b6071e1994be2e
#
_cell.length_a   1.000
_cell.length_b   1.000
_cell.length_c   1.000
_cell.angle_alpha   90.00
_cell.angle_beta   90.00
_cell.angle_gamma   90.00
#
_symmetry.space_group_name_H-M   'P 1'
#
loop_
_entity.id
_entity.type
_entity.pdbx_description
1 polymer ?
#
loop_
_entity_poly.entity_id
_entity_poly.type
_entity_poly.pdbx_seq_one_letter_code
_entity_poly.pdbx_strand_id
1 'polypeptide(L)'
;DGSIQMNLQELQTIIHHKMGIKIFIINNGGYHSIRQTQKNFFGEPLVGVGYDSGDLSFPDMEKLSAAYGYPYVRAEHNGQLAEAVEKTLAMEGPVICEIIVSTDQNFEPKSSAKRLPDGTLVSPPLEDMAPFLPDEEMDENMIIPRIKG
;
A
#
# COMPACT_ATOMS: atom_id res chain seq x y z
N ASP A 1 -0.02 3.48 -5.61
CA ASP A 1 0.31 3.90 -6.98
C ASP A 1 1.56 3.20 -7.53
N GLY A 2 2.59 2.94 -6.72
CA GLY A 2 3.82 2.30 -7.19
C GLY A 2 3.59 0.89 -7.75
N SER A 3 2.89 0.03 -7.05
CA SER A 3 2.74 -1.38 -7.42
C SER A 3 2.01 -1.59 -8.75
N ILE A 4 1.07 -0.73 -9.11
CA ILE A 4 0.34 -0.85 -10.38
C ILE A 4 1.25 -0.69 -11.59
N GLN A 5 2.39 0.03 -11.44
CA GLN A 5 3.37 0.21 -12.52
C GLN A 5 3.94 -1.10 -13.05
N MET A 6 3.94 -2.15 -12.23
CA MET A 6 4.53 -3.44 -12.61
C MET A 6 3.66 -4.20 -13.63
N ASN A 7 2.36 -3.89 -13.73
CA ASN A 7 1.41 -4.65 -14.53
C ASN A 7 0.39 -3.74 -15.26
N LEU A 8 0.80 -2.55 -15.69
CA LEU A 8 -0.10 -1.61 -16.40
C LEU A 8 -0.73 -2.22 -17.67
N GLN A 9 0.00 -3.08 -18.35
CA GLN A 9 -0.47 -3.75 -19.57
C GLN A 9 -1.71 -4.63 -19.32
N GLU A 10 -1.89 -5.13 -18.10
CA GLU A 10 -3.06 -5.98 -17.75
C GLU A 10 -4.37 -5.19 -17.70
N LEU A 11 -4.30 -3.87 -17.66
CA LEU A 11 -5.49 -3.04 -17.83
C LEU A 11 -6.15 -3.30 -19.18
N GLN A 12 -5.37 -3.54 -20.26
CA GLN A 12 -5.91 -3.91 -21.56
C GLN A 12 -6.53 -5.29 -21.56
N THR A 13 -5.98 -6.25 -20.82
CA THR A 13 -6.55 -7.59 -20.65
C THR A 13 -7.94 -7.53 -20.02
N ILE A 14 -8.10 -6.73 -18.96
CA ILE A 14 -9.38 -6.52 -18.29
C ILE A 14 -10.43 -5.92 -19.23
N ILE A 15 -10.06 -4.91 -20.02
CA ILE A 15 -10.95 -4.28 -21.01
C ILE A 15 -11.33 -5.29 -22.09
N HIS A 16 -10.35 -6.02 -22.65
CA HIS A 16 -10.60 -7.00 -23.71
C HIS A 16 -11.60 -8.07 -23.27
N HIS A 17 -11.44 -8.61 -22.08
CA HIS A 17 -12.32 -9.64 -21.53
C HIS A 17 -13.58 -9.09 -20.86
N LYS A 18 -13.81 -7.78 -20.89
CA LYS A 18 -14.98 -7.10 -20.27
C LYS A 18 -15.20 -7.50 -18.81
N MET A 19 -14.10 -7.60 -18.05
CA MET A 19 -14.15 -7.97 -16.65
C MET A 19 -14.68 -6.81 -15.82
N GLY A 20 -15.71 -7.02 -14.99
CA GLY A 20 -16.30 -5.99 -14.11
C GLY A 20 -15.47 -5.67 -12.86
N ILE A 21 -14.15 -5.58 -13.01
CA ILE A 21 -13.20 -5.38 -11.89
C ILE A 21 -13.17 -3.92 -11.48
N LYS A 22 -13.22 -3.67 -10.16
CA LYS A 22 -13.02 -2.35 -9.55
C LYS A 22 -11.61 -2.28 -8.99
N ILE A 23 -10.81 -1.33 -9.49
CA ILE A 23 -9.41 -1.17 -9.13
C ILE A 23 -9.30 0.05 -8.22
N PHE A 24 -9.00 -0.17 -6.93
CA PHE A 24 -8.73 0.90 -5.99
C PHE A 24 -7.23 1.13 -5.89
N ILE A 25 -6.77 2.28 -6.37
CA ILE A 25 -5.37 2.69 -6.35
C ILE A 25 -5.15 3.53 -5.10
N ILE A 26 -4.40 2.99 -4.14
CA ILE A 26 -3.93 3.74 -2.99
C ILE A 26 -2.72 4.56 -3.45
N ASN A 27 -2.93 5.86 -3.62
CA ASN A 27 -1.87 6.77 -4.03
C ASN A 27 -1.23 7.40 -2.79
N ASN A 28 -0.10 6.84 -2.39
CA ASN A 28 0.75 7.30 -1.30
C ASN A 28 2.12 7.81 -1.81
N GLY A 29 2.18 8.25 -3.07
CA GLY A 29 3.34 8.91 -3.67
C GLY A 29 4.50 7.98 -3.95
N GLY A 30 4.26 6.68 -4.16
CA GLY A 30 5.32 5.76 -4.57
C GLY A 30 5.32 4.40 -3.90
N TYR A 31 6.52 3.87 -3.67
CA TYR A 31 6.76 2.56 -3.04
C TYR A 31 6.81 2.70 -1.52
N HIS A 32 5.67 2.91 -0.90
CA HIS A 32 5.58 3.29 0.51
C HIS A 32 6.14 2.21 1.47
N SER A 33 5.99 0.92 1.17
CA SER A 33 6.58 -0.13 1.99
C SER A 33 8.11 -0.05 2.01
N ILE A 34 8.73 0.29 0.88
CA ILE A 34 10.18 0.50 0.77
C ILE A 34 10.57 1.80 1.50
N ARG A 35 9.81 2.88 1.32
CA ARG A 35 10.01 4.15 2.05
C ARG A 35 10.06 3.94 3.56
N GLN A 36 9.06 3.25 4.11
CA GLN A 36 8.98 2.95 5.54
C GLN A 36 10.19 2.13 6.01
N THR A 37 10.59 1.13 5.23
CA THR A 37 11.76 0.30 5.55
C THR A 37 13.04 1.13 5.52
N GLN A 38 13.25 1.96 4.51
CA GLN A 38 14.44 2.82 4.44
C GLN A 38 14.47 3.80 5.63
N LYS A 39 13.37 4.50 5.92
CA LYS A 39 13.29 5.42 7.07
C LYS A 39 13.62 4.73 8.39
N ASN A 40 13.11 3.53 8.61
CA ASN A 40 13.27 2.81 9.89
C ASN A 40 14.69 2.26 10.12
N PHE A 41 15.38 1.86 9.06
CA PHE A 41 16.65 1.15 9.19
C PHE A 41 17.88 1.92 8.71
N PHE A 42 17.69 2.81 7.72
CA PHE A 42 18.81 3.47 7.05
C PHE A 42 18.78 5.00 7.16
N GLY A 43 17.60 5.59 7.42
CA GLY A 43 17.42 7.05 7.49
C GLY A 43 17.42 7.70 6.11
N GLU A 44 17.81 8.98 6.07
CA GLU A 44 17.92 9.78 4.84
C GLU A 44 19.35 9.70 4.24
N PRO A 45 19.54 9.88 2.91
CA PRO A 45 18.48 10.15 1.93
C PRO A 45 17.71 8.90 1.52
N LEU A 46 16.44 9.08 1.14
CA LEU A 46 15.64 8.03 0.51
C LEU A 46 16.06 7.83 -0.95
N VAL A 47 16.02 6.59 -1.44
CA VAL A 47 16.42 6.22 -2.81
C VAL A 47 15.38 5.31 -3.44
N GLY A 48 14.92 5.63 -4.65
CA GLY A 48 14.04 4.79 -5.45
C GLY A 48 12.65 4.56 -4.86
N VAL A 49 12.11 5.49 -4.07
CA VAL A 49 10.84 5.28 -3.34
C VAL A 49 9.68 6.11 -3.88
N GLY A 50 9.94 7.26 -4.45
CA GLY A 50 8.86 8.12 -4.96
C GLY A 50 9.30 9.55 -5.21
N TYR A 51 8.34 10.48 -5.19
CA TYR A 51 8.62 11.90 -5.42
C TYR A 51 9.55 12.50 -4.35
N ASP A 52 9.46 12.04 -3.12
CA ASP A 52 10.28 12.49 -2.00
C ASP A 52 11.74 12.05 -2.07
N SER A 53 12.05 10.98 -2.80
CA SER A 53 13.44 10.61 -3.09
C SER A 53 14.04 11.41 -4.28
N GLY A 54 13.20 12.06 -5.09
CA GLY A 54 13.61 12.91 -6.20
C GLY A 54 14.12 12.15 -7.46
N ASP A 55 14.14 10.84 -7.43
CA ASP A 55 14.67 9.97 -8.48
C ASP A 55 13.60 9.12 -9.19
N LEU A 56 12.34 9.18 -8.72
CA LEU A 56 11.19 8.52 -9.33
C LEU A 56 10.00 9.46 -9.49
N SER A 57 9.22 9.18 -10.52
CA SER A 57 7.90 9.80 -10.75
C SER A 57 6.90 8.75 -11.22
N PHE A 58 5.61 9.06 -11.07
CA PHE A 58 4.53 8.17 -11.45
C PHE A 58 3.61 8.87 -12.46
N PRO A 59 2.94 8.12 -13.35
CA PRO A 59 2.00 8.69 -14.27
C PRO A 59 0.79 9.26 -13.54
N ASP A 60 0.18 10.26 -14.16
CA ASP A 60 -1.14 10.77 -13.79
C ASP A 60 -2.19 9.66 -14.01
N MET A 61 -2.84 9.23 -12.93
CA MET A 61 -3.76 8.09 -12.97
C MET A 61 -5.05 8.38 -13.72
N GLU A 62 -5.50 9.64 -13.77
CA GLU A 62 -6.65 10.04 -14.58
C GLU A 62 -6.35 9.90 -16.08
N LYS A 63 -5.19 10.41 -16.52
CA LYS A 63 -4.75 10.28 -17.91
C LYS A 63 -4.50 8.84 -18.30
N LEU A 64 -3.90 8.06 -17.40
CA LEU A 64 -3.69 6.64 -17.60
C LEU A 64 -5.02 5.90 -17.76
N SER A 65 -5.99 6.17 -16.88
CA SER A 65 -7.33 5.59 -16.94
C SER A 65 -8.01 5.93 -18.27
N ALA A 66 -7.94 7.18 -18.69
CA ALA A 66 -8.48 7.63 -19.97
C ALA A 66 -7.82 6.93 -21.17
N ALA A 67 -6.50 6.73 -21.15
CA ALA A 67 -5.76 6.06 -22.20
C ALA A 67 -6.19 4.59 -22.41
N TYR A 68 -6.55 3.89 -21.33
CA TYR A 68 -7.09 2.53 -21.41
C TYR A 68 -8.62 2.46 -21.50
N GLY A 69 -9.31 3.61 -21.46
CA GLY A 69 -10.78 3.67 -21.56
C GLY A 69 -11.53 3.31 -20.29
N TYR A 70 -10.90 3.47 -19.12
CA TYR A 70 -11.55 3.28 -17.83
C TYR A 70 -12.30 4.51 -17.36
N PRO A 71 -13.53 4.39 -16.86
CA PRO A 71 -14.11 5.39 -15.97
C PRO A 71 -13.19 5.61 -14.75
N TYR A 72 -13.06 6.87 -14.34
CA TYR A 72 -12.18 7.26 -13.26
C TYR A 72 -12.95 7.99 -12.15
N VAL A 73 -12.64 7.64 -10.93
CA VAL A 73 -13.16 8.26 -9.69
C VAL A 73 -11.97 8.62 -8.82
N ARG A 74 -12.06 9.71 -8.06
CA ARG A 74 -10.98 10.14 -7.16
C ARG A 74 -11.52 10.59 -5.82
N ALA A 75 -10.82 10.22 -4.74
CA ALA A 75 -11.01 10.76 -3.41
C ALA A 75 -9.70 11.38 -2.91
N GLU A 76 -9.73 12.68 -2.56
CA GLU A 76 -8.56 13.43 -2.11
C GLU A 76 -8.46 13.53 -0.59
N HIS A 77 -9.55 13.22 0.12
CA HIS A 77 -9.61 13.24 1.58
C HIS A 77 -10.73 12.34 2.10
N ASN A 78 -10.68 12.00 3.39
CA ASN A 78 -11.60 11.06 4.04
C ASN A 78 -13.08 11.42 3.84
N GLY A 79 -13.43 12.70 3.77
CA GLY A 79 -14.82 13.14 3.57
C GLY A 79 -15.42 12.73 2.22
N GLN A 80 -14.59 12.43 1.22
CA GLN A 80 -15.02 11.97 -0.11
C GLN A 80 -14.99 10.44 -0.25
N LEU A 81 -14.38 9.73 0.71
CA LEU A 81 -14.06 8.33 0.55
C LEU A 81 -15.30 7.44 0.37
N ALA A 82 -16.32 7.61 1.23
CA ALA A 82 -17.54 6.81 1.18
C ALA A 82 -18.25 6.98 -0.17
N GLU A 83 -18.46 8.22 -0.60
CA GLU A 83 -19.10 8.53 -1.88
C GLU A 83 -18.30 7.97 -3.07
N ALA A 84 -16.99 8.12 -3.06
CA ALA A 84 -16.13 7.60 -4.14
C ALA A 84 -16.19 6.08 -4.22
N VAL A 85 -16.18 5.38 -3.09
CA VAL A 85 -16.31 3.91 -3.03
C VAL A 85 -17.68 3.47 -3.54
N GLU A 86 -18.77 4.05 -3.03
CA GLU A 86 -20.13 3.72 -3.45
C GLU A 86 -20.32 3.95 -4.95
N LYS A 87 -19.89 5.11 -5.45
CA LYS A 87 -19.93 5.44 -6.88
C LYS A 87 -19.17 4.42 -7.71
N THR A 88 -17.95 4.06 -7.30
CA THR A 88 -17.12 3.08 -8.00
C THR A 88 -17.78 1.71 -8.06
N LEU A 89 -18.35 1.25 -6.95
CA LEU A 89 -19.01 -0.06 -6.87
C LEU A 89 -20.32 -0.11 -7.68
N ALA A 90 -21.04 1.01 -7.77
CA ALA A 90 -22.31 1.10 -8.51
C ALA A 90 -22.14 1.16 -10.03
N MET A 91 -20.97 1.55 -10.55
CA MET A 91 -20.73 1.63 -12.00
C MET A 91 -20.62 0.25 -12.62
N GLU A 92 -21.13 0.09 -13.84
CA GLU A 92 -20.95 -1.14 -14.60
C GLU A 92 -19.54 -1.22 -15.23
N GLY A 93 -19.07 -2.45 -15.48
CA GLY A 93 -17.76 -2.68 -16.09
C GLY A 93 -16.56 -2.39 -15.18
N PRO A 94 -15.37 -2.32 -15.76
CA PRO A 94 -14.15 -2.01 -15.02
C PRO A 94 -14.06 -0.50 -14.71
N VAL A 95 -13.59 -0.16 -13.51
CA VAL A 95 -13.46 1.23 -13.03
C VAL A 95 -12.16 1.37 -12.25
N ILE A 96 -11.50 2.51 -12.39
CA ILE A 96 -10.36 2.89 -11.55
C ILE A 96 -10.81 3.95 -10.55
N CYS A 97 -10.57 3.70 -9.27
CA CYS A 97 -10.77 4.65 -8.18
C CYS A 97 -9.43 4.96 -7.53
N GLU A 98 -8.97 6.20 -7.64
CA GLU A 98 -7.75 6.67 -6.99
C GLU A 98 -8.08 7.29 -5.63
N ILE A 99 -7.40 6.82 -4.59
CA ILE A 99 -7.55 7.31 -3.22
C ILE A 99 -6.21 7.90 -2.79
N ILE A 100 -6.20 9.21 -2.57
CA ILE A 100 -5.01 9.92 -2.10
C ILE A 100 -4.82 9.69 -0.61
N VAL A 101 -3.66 9.20 -0.24
CA VAL A 101 -3.29 8.87 1.14
C VAL A 101 -2.01 9.61 1.52
N SER A 102 -1.91 10.01 2.78
CA SER A 102 -0.70 10.64 3.32
C SER A 102 0.52 9.74 3.14
N THR A 103 1.64 10.33 2.72
CA THR A 103 2.95 9.65 2.65
C THR A 103 3.54 9.36 4.04
N ASP A 104 2.97 9.95 5.10
CA ASP A 104 3.41 9.74 6.48
C ASP A 104 2.60 8.68 7.22
N GLN A 105 1.56 8.13 6.57
CA GLN A 105 0.77 7.05 7.15
C GLN A 105 1.50 5.72 6.99
N ASN A 106 2.04 5.22 8.09
CA ASN A 106 2.69 3.91 8.11
C ASN A 106 1.70 2.76 7.87
N PHE A 107 2.21 1.65 7.36
CA PHE A 107 1.50 0.37 7.41
C PHE A 107 1.64 -0.20 8.83
N GLU A 108 0.51 -0.33 9.54
CA GLU A 108 0.45 -0.84 10.90
C GLU A 108 -0.84 -1.65 11.08
N PRO A 109 -0.73 -2.91 11.56
CA PRO A 109 0.50 -3.63 11.88
C PRO A 109 1.25 -4.09 10.62
N LYS A 110 2.58 -4.25 10.73
CA LYS A 110 3.45 -4.67 9.63
C LYS A 110 4.46 -5.71 10.08
N SER A 111 4.63 -6.79 9.31
CA SER A 111 5.77 -7.69 9.48
C SER A 111 7.07 -6.90 9.24
N SER A 112 7.95 -6.88 10.22
CA SER A 112 9.18 -6.11 10.21
C SER A 112 10.27 -6.83 11.00
N ALA A 113 11.55 -6.57 10.67
CA ALA A 113 12.64 -7.03 11.51
C ALA A 113 12.59 -6.33 12.89
N LYS A 114 12.87 -7.08 13.94
CA LYS A 114 12.98 -6.62 15.31
C LYS A 114 14.45 -6.43 15.67
N ARG A 115 14.80 -5.26 16.22
CA ARG A 115 16.16 -5.00 16.68
C ARG A 115 16.27 -5.40 18.16
N LEU A 116 17.17 -6.32 18.43
CA LEU A 116 17.47 -6.76 19.80
C LEU A 116 18.34 -5.72 20.54
N PRO A 117 18.45 -5.79 21.90
CA PRO A 117 19.26 -4.85 22.67
C PRO A 117 20.75 -4.82 22.30
N ASP A 118 21.27 -5.91 21.77
CA ASP A 118 22.67 -6.03 21.26
C ASP A 118 22.85 -5.44 19.85
N GLY A 119 21.76 -4.92 19.23
CA GLY A 119 21.76 -4.37 17.88
C GLY A 119 21.49 -5.39 16.78
N THR A 120 21.40 -6.69 17.09
CA THR A 120 21.10 -7.75 16.12
C THR A 120 19.68 -7.58 15.57
N LEU A 121 19.53 -7.77 14.26
CA LEU A 121 18.23 -7.80 13.59
C LEU A 121 17.76 -9.25 13.46
N VAL A 122 16.55 -9.52 13.95
CA VAL A 122 15.89 -10.81 13.81
C VAL A 122 14.56 -10.68 13.07
N SER A 123 14.17 -11.73 12.37
CA SER A 123 12.85 -11.83 11.76
C SER A 123 11.91 -12.55 12.73
N PRO A 124 10.97 -11.85 13.38
CA PRO A 124 10.01 -12.48 14.25
C PRO A 124 9.03 -13.35 13.46
N PRO A 125 8.28 -14.26 14.12
CA PRO A 125 7.16 -14.96 13.50
C PRO A 125 6.13 -13.99 12.91
N LEU A 126 5.30 -14.46 11.97
CA LEU A 126 4.35 -13.61 11.25
C LEU A 126 3.29 -12.96 12.14
N GLU A 127 2.98 -13.57 13.27
CA GLU A 127 2.05 -13.03 14.27
C GLU A 127 2.64 -11.89 15.11
N ASP A 128 3.98 -11.80 15.24
CA ASP A 128 4.66 -10.74 16.00
C ASP A 128 5.03 -9.57 15.07
N MET A 129 4.04 -8.71 14.82
CA MET A 129 4.15 -7.58 13.90
C MET A 129 4.46 -6.28 14.61
N ALA A 130 5.14 -5.36 13.93
CA ALA A 130 5.36 -3.99 14.40
C ALA A 130 4.04 -3.15 14.31
N PRO A 131 3.74 -2.30 15.33
CA PRO A 131 4.47 -2.09 16.57
C PRO A 131 4.43 -3.32 17.48
N PHE A 132 5.60 -3.76 17.94
CA PHE A 132 5.72 -5.00 18.70
C PHE A 132 5.08 -4.90 20.08
N LEU A 133 4.25 -5.86 20.43
CA LEU A 133 3.64 -5.97 21.75
C LEU A 133 4.63 -6.53 22.77
N PRO A 134 4.46 -6.23 24.07
CA PRO A 134 5.11 -6.98 25.12
C PRO A 134 4.77 -8.48 25.05
N ASP A 135 5.71 -9.34 25.46
CA ASP A 135 5.52 -10.79 25.34
C ASP A 135 4.29 -11.32 26.09
N GLU A 136 3.97 -10.74 27.25
CA GLU A 136 2.78 -11.10 28.04
C GLU A 136 1.49 -10.79 27.29
N GLU A 137 1.38 -9.59 26.73
CA GLU A 137 0.22 -9.17 25.95
C GLU A 137 0.09 -9.99 24.65
N MET A 138 1.22 -10.30 24.03
CA MET A 138 1.23 -11.15 22.84
C MET A 138 0.73 -12.57 23.17
N ASP A 139 1.18 -13.16 24.28
CA ASP A 139 0.74 -14.50 24.72
C ASP A 139 -0.76 -14.53 25.08
N GLU A 140 -1.30 -13.45 25.68
CA GLU A 140 -2.72 -13.30 25.99
C GLU A 140 -3.61 -13.21 24.74
N ASN A 141 -3.11 -12.59 23.66
CA ASN A 141 -3.84 -12.42 22.41
C ASN A 141 -3.82 -13.68 21.51
N MET A 142 -2.92 -14.64 21.78
CA MET A 142 -2.79 -15.83 20.95
C MET A 142 -3.85 -16.88 21.29
N ILE A 143 -4.55 -17.37 20.26
CA ILE A 143 -5.50 -18.48 20.38
C ILE A 143 -4.76 -19.82 20.56
N ILE A 144 -3.57 -19.94 19.95
CA ILE A 144 -2.68 -21.09 20.04
C ILE A 144 -1.33 -20.65 20.62
N PRO A 145 -0.59 -21.52 21.33
CA PRO A 145 0.72 -21.17 21.89
C PRO A 145 1.68 -20.71 20.78
N ARG A 146 2.44 -19.64 21.06
CA ARG A 146 3.51 -19.19 20.15
C ARG A 146 4.62 -20.23 20.04
N ILE A 147 5.21 -20.35 18.89
CA ILE A 147 6.47 -21.07 18.69
C ILE A 147 7.58 -20.16 19.22
N LYS A 148 8.16 -20.54 20.35
CA LYS A 148 9.34 -19.85 20.88
C LYS A 148 10.57 -20.37 20.14
N GLY A 149 11.18 -19.49 19.32
CA GLY A 149 12.43 -19.76 18.62
C GLY A 149 13.64 -19.68 19.54
#